data_72ac87ba8876055bbed00a0158ea8daa
#
_entry.id   72ac87ba8876055bbed00a0158ea8daa
#
_cell.length_a   1.000
_cell.length_b   1.000
_cell.length_c   1.000
_cell.angle_alpha   90.00
_cell.angle_beta   90.00
_cell.angle_gamma   90.00
#
_symmetry.space_group_name_H-M   'P 1'
#
loop_
_entity.id
_entity.type
_entity.pdbx_description
1 polymer ?
#
loop_
_entity_poly.entity_id
_entity_poly.type
_entity_poly.pdbx_seq_one_letter_code
_entity_poly.pdbx_strand_id
1 'polypeptide(L)'
;MMFADLRPFKTLSLASLLFVGAALVGCDEELTDEEKSDPAAFLGDDEWWDEGPPKGEEPLELGVVPPDPEAAVPAFQLPFPCGQVWAGQTRSDHSPKNSVDFNRTNDVDDPVVAAASGKVSRVENTGNTSYGRWIEIDHGSGYRTRYAHLNSQSVSVNQSVNKGQKIGTVGSTGGSSGPHLHYEQRLNGVDVKPVFNGSTALFYGTKNYTSNNSCGGGGVSGTVDTAGPALTIRSAPSTSASSVGSVADGATVNITCQKHGSQVTGTFGTTTLWDFIGTGYISDAYVSTGSDGQVAPTCN
;
A
#
# COMPACT_ATOMS: atom_id res chain seq x y z
N MET A 1 -2.20 -64.95 -2.96
CA MET A 1 -1.67 -65.24 -1.62
C MET A 1 -1.76 -63.94 -0.85
N MET A 2 -2.86 -63.76 -0.07
CA MET A 2 -2.89 -63.95 1.41
C MET A 2 -2.15 -62.78 2.10
N PHE A 3 -2.65 -62.06 3.09
CA PHE A 3 -3.91 -61.96 3.88
C PHE A 3 -3.95 -60.55 4.44
N ALA A 4 -5.05 -59.94 4.47
CA ALA A 4 -5.87 -59.25 5.43
C ALA A 4 -5.44 -59.35 6.91
N ASP A 5 -5.46 -58.23 7.61
CA ASP A 5 -5.96 -58.24 8.98
C ASP A 5 -6.62 -56.91 9.36
N LEU A 6 -7.83 -57.03 9.85
CA LEU A 6 -8.75 -56.05 10.38
C LEU A 6 -8.83 -56.21 11.90
N ARG A 7 -8.97 -55.13 12.65
CA ARG A 7 -9.86 -54.95 13.84
C ARG A 7 -9.28 -54.10 14.97
N PRO A 8 -10.11 -53.65 15.95
CA PRO A 8 -11.47 -53.08 15.85
C PRO A 8 -11.68 -51.81 16.72
N PHE A 9 -12.89 -51.27 16.57
CA PHE A 9 -13.55 -50.23 17.40
C PHE A 9 -13.57 -50.55 18.90
N LYS A 10 -13.51 -49.49 19.76
CA LYS A 10 -14.11 -49.49 21.11
C LYS A 10 -14.92 -48.22 21.33
N THR A 11 -16.22 -48.41 21.40
CA THR A 11 -17.24 -47.55 22.03
C THR A 11 -17.28 -47.82 23.52
N LEU A 12 -17.64 -46.84 24.33
CA LEU A 12 -18.40 -46.86 25.60
C LEU A 12 -18.21 -45.50 26.29
N SER A 13 -19.09 -44.84 27.01
CA SER A 13 -20.49 -45.02 27.38
C SER A 13 -20.88 -43.79 28.20
N LEU A 14 -22.14 -43.40 28.14
CA LEU A 14 -22.83 -42.41 28.96
C LEU A 14 -22.69 -42.71 30.47
N ALA A 15 -22.64 -41.66 31.28
CA ALA A 15 -23.20 -41.70 32.62
C ALA A 15 -23.79 -40.34 33.00
N SER A 16 -25.11 -40.32 33.03
CA SER A 16 -25.95 -39.30 33.68
C SER A 16 -25.87 -39.43 35.21
N LEU A 17 -25.83 -38.32 35.92
CA LEU A 17 -26.28 -38.30 37.33
C LEU A 17 -27.08 -37.02 37.55
N LEU A 18 -28.37 -37.23 37.79
CA LEU A 18 -29.31 -36.33 38.42
C LEU A 18 -29.02 -36.30 39.93
N PHE A 19 -29.08 -35.13 40.56
CA PHE A 19 -29.51 -35.03 41.97
C PHE A 19 -30.44 -33.83 42.16
N VAL A 20 -31.49 -34.15 42.86
CA VAL A 20 -32.70 -33.38 43.16
C VAL A 20 -32.52 -32.63 44.50
N GLY A 21 -32.98 -31.39 44.54
CA GLY A 21 -33.79 -30.79 45.58
C GLY A 21 -33.18 -30.38 46.91
N ALA A 22 -33.41 -29.14 47.27
CA ALA A 22 -34.20 -28.76 48.47
C ALA A 22 -34.29 -27.23 48.55
N ALA A 23 -35.50 -26.75 48.72
CA ALA A 23 -35.84 -25.39 49.12
C ALA A 23 -35.63 -25.20 50.62
N LEU A 24 -35.42 -23.95 51.05
CA LEU A 24 -36.08 -23.27 52.21
C LEU A 24 -35.50 -21.87 52.45
N VAL A 25 -36.37 -20.88 52.25
CA VAL A 25 -36.83 -19.86 53.25
C VAL A 25 -35.83 -18.78 53.70
N GLY A 26 -36.04 -17.58 53.22
CA GLY A 26 -36.36 -16.35 53.89
C GLY A 26 -35.28 -15.65 54.74
N CYS A 27 -34.95 -14.44 54.33
CA CYS A 27 -34.96 -13.26 55.22
C CYS A 27 -34.82 -12.01 54.34
N ASP A 28 -35.75 -11.11 54.49
CA ASP A 28 -35.73 -9.73 54.03
C ASP A 28 -34.57 -8.98 54.67
N GLU A 29 -33.74 -8.30 53.87
CA GLU A 29 -33.04 -7.09 54.29
C GLU A 29 -33.00 -6.14 53.10
N GLU A 30 -33.67 -5.01 53.30
CA GLU A 30 -33.61 -3.80 52.53
C GLU A 30 -32.14 -3.36 52.37
N LEU A 31 -31.60 -3.33 51.16
CA LEU A 31 -30.41 -2.58 50.87
C LEU A 31 -30.70 -1.58 49.72
N THR A 32 -30.47 -0.38 50.13
CA THR A 32 -30.52 0.90 49.44
C THR A 32 -29.93 0.90 48.01
N ASP A 33 -30.55 1.69 47.15
CA ASP A 33 -30.10 2.09 45.84
C ASP A 33 -28.62 2.52 45.83
N GLU A 34 -27.74 1.70 45.27
CA GLU A 34 -26.45 2.11 44.76
C GLU A 34 -26.34 1.66 43.30
N GLU A 35 -26.47 2.65 42.47
CA GLU A 35 -25.76 2.87 41.21
C GLU A 35 -25.49 1.64 40.33
N LYS A 36 -26.43 1.40 39.43
CA LYS A 36 -26.19 0.59 38.22
C LYS A 36 -25.12 1.29 37.35
N SER A 37 -23.88 0.90 37.53
CA SER A 37 -22.85 1.20 36.55
C SER A 37 -23.11 0.41 35.25
N ASP A 38 -23.45 1.14 34.20
CA ASP A 38 -23.63 0.67 32.84
C ASP A 38 -22.28 0.16 32.30
N PRO A 39 -22.15 -1.11 31.88
CA PRO A 39 -20.89 -1.61 31.29
C PRO A 39 -20.70 -1.24 29.82
N ALA A 40 -21.35 -0.21 29.29
CA ALA A 40 -21.27 0.23 27.90
C ALA A 40 -20.43 1.49 27.68
N ALA A 41 -19.59 1.92 28.62
CA ALA A 41 -18.75 3.12 28.48
C ALA A 41 -17.25 2.77 28.48
N PHE A 42 -16.81 1.91 27.58
CA PHE A 42 -15.41 1.82 27.22
C PHE A 42 -15.24 1.87 25.70
N LEU A 43 -15.81 2.89 25.10
CA LEU A 43 -15.31 3.42 23.83
C LEU A 43 -14.24 4.42 24.23
N GLY A 44 -13.01 3.98 24.24
CA GLY A 44 -11.86 4.85 24.35
C GLY A 44 -11.84 5.76 23.14
N ASP A 45 -12.35 6.96 23.32
CA ASP A 45 -12.20 8.05 22.40
C ASP A 45 -10.71 8.31 22.18
N ASP A 46 -10.32 8.53 20.92
CA ASP A 46 -8.97 8.88 20.48
C ASP A 46 -8.52 10.26 20.99
N GLU A 47 -8.71 10.54 22.29
CA GLU A 47 -8.33 11.79 22.95
C GLU A 47 -6.83 11.84 23.31
N TRP A 48 -5.96 11.64 22.31
CA TRP A 48 -4.52 11.89 22.50
C TRP A 48 -4.08 13.26 21.95
N TRP A 49 -5.00 14.16 21.63
CA TRP A 49 -4.66 15.43 20.97
C TRP A 49 -5.24 16.68 21.62
N ASP A 50 -5.85 16.57 22.81
CA ASP A 50 -6.44 17.72 23.49
C ASP A 50 -5.81 17.99 24.88
N GLU A 51 -4.48 17.95 24.96
CA GLU A 51 -3.80 18.76 25.95
C GLU A 51 -3.55 20.13 25.31
N GLY A 52 -4.54 20.99 25.42
CA GLY A 52 -4.40 22.40 25.11
C GLY A 52 -3.23 23.00 25.92
N PRO A 53 -2.62 24.09 25.46
CA PRO A 53 -1.50 24.72 26.12
C PRO A 53 -1.85 25.05 27.59
N PRO A 54 -0.86 24.98 28.52
CA PRO A 54 -1.09 25.24 29.93
C PRO A 54 -1.75 26.62 30.09
N LYS A 55 -2.81 26.67 30.92
CA LYS A 55 -3.57 27.89 31.18
C LYS A 55 -2.62 29.00 31.65
N GLY A 56 -2.37 29.97 30.79
CA GLY A 56 -1.57 31.14 31.12
C GLY A 56 -0.73 31.70 29.97
N GLU A 57 -0.57 30.98 28.86
CA GLU A 57 0.03 31.54 27.65
C GLU A 57 -1.09 31.84 26.64
N GLU A 58 -1.20 33.10 26.22
CA GLU A 58 -2.02 33.45 25.06
C GLU A 58 -1.59 32.54 23.91
N PRO A 59 -2.53 31.92 23.15
CA PRO A 59 -2.15 31.13 21.98
C PRO A 59 -1.38 32.10 21.07
N LEU A 60 -0.09 31.82 20.83
CA LEU A 60 0.56 32.35 19.65
C LEU A 60 -0.38 31.94 18.51
N GLU A 61 -1.05 32.90 17.89
CA GLU A 61 -1.67 32.68 16.59
C GLU A 61 -0.55 32.21 15.65
N LEU A 62 -0.31 30.90 15.69
CA LEU A 62 0.36 30.25 14.56
C LEU A 62 -0.60 30.52 13.43
N GLY A 63 -0.29 31.60 12.66
CA GLY A 63 -1.04 31.93 11.48
C GLY A 63 -1.21 30.64 10.71
N VAL A 64 -2.44 30.18 10.59
CA VAL A 64 -2.82 29.17 9.59
C VAL A 64 -2.37 29.78 8.29
N VAL A 65 -1.16 29.43 7.83
CA VAL A 65 -0.71 29.78 6.50
C VAL A 65 -1.77 29.18 5.60
N PRO A 66 -2.60 30.00 4.94
CA PRO A 66 -3.57 29.47 4.01
C PRO A 66 -2.79 28.60 3.03
N PRO A 67 -3.31 27.43 2.62
CA PRO A 67 -2.64 26.62 1.62
C PRO A 67 -2.31 27.52 0.45
N ASP A 68 -1.04 27.50 0.02
CA ASP A 68 -0.60 28.22 -1.16
C ASP A 68 -1.60 27.90 -2.29
N PRO A 69 -2.37 28.86 -2.81
CA PRO A 69 -3.38 28.59 -3.82
C PRO A 69 -2.77 28.06 -5.13
N GLU A 70 -1.44 28.11 -5.29
CA GLU A 70 -0.68 27.50 -6.38
C GLU A 70 -0.06 26.13 -6.03
N ALA A 71 -0.23 25.62 -4.81
CA ALA A 71 0.28 24.32 -4.45
C ALA A 71 -0.45 23.23 -5.24
N ALA A 72 0.19 22.77 -6.29
CA ALA A 72 -0.37 21.74 -7.18
C ALA A 72 -0.73 20.47 -6.39
N VAL A 73 -1.98 20.01 -6.53
CA VAL A 73 -2.39 18.71 -5.99
C VAL A 73 -1.46 17.64 -6.55
N PRO A 74 -0.82 16.82 -5.71
CA PRO A 74 0.04 15.74 -6.21
C PRO A 74 -0.73 14.85 -7.20
N ALA A 75 -0.06 14.45 -8.29
CA ALA A 75 -0.65 13.56 -9.30
C ALA A 75 -0.75 12.13 -8.76
N PHE A 76 -1.68 11.91 -7.83
CA PHE A 76 -1.89 10.64 -7.18
C PHE A 76 -2.32 9.54 -8.16
N GLN A 77 -1.75 8.36 -7.97
CA GLN A 77 -2.07 7.13 -8.68
C GLN A 77 -2.57 6.08 -7.70
N LEU A 78 -3.17 5.00 -8.20
CA LEU A 78 -3.47 3.83 -7.36
C LEU A 78 -2.20 3.30 -6.69
N PRO A 79 -2.28 2.84 -5.43
CA PRO A 79 -1.11 2.37 -4.67
C PRO A 79 -0.64 0.96 -5.06
N PHE A 80 -0.76 0.59 -6.33
CA PHE A 80 -0.43 -0.72 -6.86
C PHE A 80 0.36 -0.62 -8.16
N PRO A 81 1.17 -1.65 -8.50
CA PRO A 81 1.87 -1.70 -9.78
C PRO A 81 0.94 -1.57 -10.99
N CYS A 82 1.51 -1.06 -12.08
CA CYS A 82 0.83 -0.91 -13.36
C CYS A 82 0.08 -2.16 -13.82
N GLY A 83 -1.11 -1.98 -14.39
CA GLY A 83 -1.95 -3.02 -14.97
C GLY A 83 -2.72 -3.86 -13.95
N GLN A 84 -2.43 -3.76 -12.66
CA GLN A 84 -3.19 -4.47 -11.65
C GLN A 84 -4.59 -3.90 -11.50
N VAL A 85 -5.57 -4.80 -11.37
CA VAL A 85 -6.98 -4.44 -11.13
C VAL A 85 -7.33 -4.74 -9.69
N TRP A 86 -7.92 -3.75 -9.00
CA TRP A 86 -8.32 -3.82 -7.60
C TRP A 86 -9.74 -3.33 -7.41
N ALA A 87 -10.52 -4.05 -6.62
CA ALA A 87 -11.82 -3.59 -6.15
C ALA A 87 -11.61 -2.61 -5.00
N GLY A 88 -11.89 -1.33 -5.22
CA GLY A 88 -11.88 -0.29 -4.18
C GLY A 88 -13.27 -0.13 -3.60
N GLN A 89 -13.40 -0.37 -2.31
CA GLN A 89 -14.65 -0.24 -1.55
C GLN A 89 -14.62 0.96 -0.62
N THR A 90 -15.70 1.71 -0.60
CA THR A 90 -15.94 2.82 0.34
C THR A 90 -17.27 2.62 1.05
N ARG A 91 -17.33 2.94 2.35
CA ARG A 91 -18.51 2.75 3.19
C ARG A 91 -18.78 3.99 4.02
N SER A 92 -20.06 4.25 4.35
CA SER A 92 -20.45 5.41 5.17
C SER A 92 -20.05 5.28 6.65
N ASP A 93 -19.83 4.05 7.11
CA ASP A 93 -19.40 3.65 8.45
C ASP A 93 -17.89 3.38 8.54
N HIS A 94 -17.14 3.72 7.52
CA HIS A 94 -15.69 3.57 7.51
C HIS A 94 -15.01 4.58 8.44
N SER A 95 -13.95 4.18 9.10
CA SER A 95 -13.12 5.06 9.94
C SER A 95 -11.67 5.01 9.46
N PRO A 96 -11.11 6.13 8.97
CA PRO A 96 -11.76 7.40 8.63
C PRO A 96 -12.78 7.26 7.48
N LYS A 97 -13.76 8.15 7.45
CA LYS A 97 -14.91 8.07 6.53
C LYS A 97 -14.54 8.14 5.05
N ASN A 98 -13.47 8.85 4.73
CA ASN A 98 -13.03 9.06 3.35
C ASN A 98 -11.93 8.08 2.91
N SER A 99 -11.73 6.96 3.59
CA SER A 99 -10.78 5.92 3.16
C SER A 99 -11.35 4.99 2.10
N VAL A 100 -10.46 4.27 1.44
CA VAL A 100 -10.78 3.22 0.46
C VAL A 100 -10.09 1.93 0.87
N ASP A 101 -10.87 0.84 0.99
CA ASP A 101 -10.32 -0.50 1.15
C ASP A 101 -10.18 -1.18 -0.21
N PHE A 102 -8.96 -1.58 -0.54
CA PHE A 102 -8.65 -2.25 -1.78
C PHE A 102 -8.48 -3.74 -1.57
N ASN A 103 -9.22 -4.53 -2.35
CA ASN A 103 -9.25 -5.99 -2.30
C ASN A 103 -9.07 -6.59 -3.69
N ARG A 104 -8.46 -7.79 -3.74
CA ARG A 104 -8.52 -8.69 -4.89
C ARG A 104 -8.29 -10.14 -4.44
N THR A 105 -8.49 -11.10 -5.30
CA THR A 105 -8.23 -12.52 -4.97
C THR A 105 -6.75 -12.75 -4.74
N ASN A 106 -6.39 -13.41 -3.61
CA ASN A 106 -5.03 -13.76 -3.21
C ASN A 106 -4.09 -12.54 -3.08
N ASP A 107 -4.58 -11.46 -2.46
CA ASP A 107 -3.90 -10.18 -2.33
C ASP A 107 -2.83 -10.13 -1.22
N VAL A 108 -2.74 -11.14 -0.35
CA VAL A 108 -1.67 -11.21 0.66
C VAL A 108 -0.30 -11.18 -0.02
N ASP A 109 0.60 -10.33 0.49
CA ASP A 109 1.94 -10.08 -0.03
C ASP A 109 2.01 -9.41 -1.40
N ASP A 110 0.87 -9.00 -1.97
CA ASP A 110 0.88 -8.14 -3.14
C ASP A 110 1.63 -6.82 -2.89
N PRO A 111 2.43 -6.36 -3.85
CA PRO A 111 3.18 -5.12 -3.69
C PRO A 111 2.28 -3.91 -3.48
N VAL A 112 2.56 -3.13 -2.44
CA VAL A 112 2.04 -1.78 -2.23
C VAL A 112 3.11 -0.79 -2.66
N VAL A 113 2.72 0.18 -3.51
CA VAL A 113 3.64 1.20 -4.03
C VAL A 113 3.17 2.61 -3.66
N ALA A 114 4.09 3.56 -3.61
CA ALA A 114 3.77 4.96 -3.30
C ALA A 114 2.84 5.56 -4.37
N ALA A 115 1.71 6.12 -3.95
CA ALA A 115 0.72 6.73 -4.83
C ALA A 115 1.22 8.02 -5.51
N ALA A 116 2.17 8.71 -4.89
CA ALA A 116 2.89 9.86 -5.41
C ALA A 116 4.29 9.92 -4.80
N SER A 117 5.21 10.67 -5.41
CA SER A 117 6.54 10.92 -4.83
C SER A 117 6.41 11.74 -3.54
N GLY A 118 7.30 11.50 -2.57
CA GLY A 118 7.27 12.21 -1.30
C GLY A 118 8.33 11.72 -0.32
N LYS A 119 8.16 12.08 0.94
CA LYS A 119 9.04 11.68 2.03
C LYS A 119 8.25 10.89 3.07
N VAL A 120 8.73 9.73 3.45
CA VAL A 120 8.10 8.89 4.49
C VAL A 120 8.10 9.65 5.81
N SER A 121 6.92 9.98 6.32
CA SER A 121 6.73 10.69 7.59
C SER A 121 6.56 9.74 8.76
N ARG A 122 5.96 8.57 8.55
CA ARG A 122 5.76 7.54 9.59
C ARG A 122 5.90 6.14 9.03
N VAL A 123 6.43 5.25 9.86
CA VAL A 123 6.46 3.78 9.69
C VAL A 123 6.15 3.18 11.05
N GLU A 124 4.94 2.72 11.25
CA GLU A 124 4.39 2.37 12.55
C GLU A 124 3.81 0.95 12.57
N ASN A 125 3.67 0.42 13.78
CA ASN A 125 3.02 -0.87 14.01
C ASN A 125 2.23 -0.82 15.33
N THR A 126 0.90 -0.79 15.23
CA THR A 126 -0.01 -0.78 16.38
C THR A 126 -0.41 -2.20 16.86
N GLY A 127 0.33 -3.23 16.40
CA GLY A 127 0.06 -4.62 16.78
C GLY A 127 -1.24 -5.15 16.15
N ASN A 128 -2.13 -5.67 16.98
CA ASN A 128 -3.40 -6.29 16.55
C ASN A 128 -4.59 -5.34 16.59
N THR A 129 -4.35 -4.04 16.72
CA THR A 129 -5.40 -3.01 16.83
C THR A 129 -5.23 -1.93 15.76
N SER A 130 -6.30 -1.18 15.48
CA SER A 130 -6.28 -0.02 14.57
C SER A 130 -5.60 -0.37 13.22
N TYR A 131 -4.69 0.46 12.72
CA TYR A 131 -4.03 0.33 11.42
C TYR A 131 -3.06 -0.86 11.29
N GLY A 132 -2.67 -1.53 12.39
CA GLY A 132 -1.63 -2.56 12.37
C GLY A 132 -0.27 -2.02 11.93
N ARG A 133 0.34 -2.61 10.90
CA ARG A 133 1.51 -2.04 10.21
C ARG A 133 1.04 -1.04 9.18
N TRP A 134 1.54 0.19 9.28
CA TRP A 134 1.15 1.25 8.36
C TRP A 134 2.28 2.22 8.07
N ILE A 135 2.18 2.89 6.93
CA ILE A 135 3.15 3.86 6.43
C ILE A 135 2.39 5.15 6.10
N GLU A 136 2.99 6.31 6.41
CA GLU A 136 2.51 7.61 5.94
C GLU A 136 3.60 8.30 5.13
N ILE A 137 3.21 8.88 3.99
CA ILE A 137 4.09 9.61 3.10
C ILE A 137 3.59 11.06 3.03
N ASP A 138 4.49 12.01 3.28
CA ASP A 138 4.27 13.44 3.10
C ASP A 138 4.66 13.83 1.67
N HIS A 139 3.72 14.42 0.94
CA HIS A 139 3.88 14.83 -0.47
C HIS A 139 4.09 16.33 -0.62
N GLY A 140 4.19 17.05 0.49
CA GLY A 140 4.22 18.52 0.52
C GLY A 140 2.82 19.14 0.42
N SER A 141 2.75 20.47 0.60
CA SER A 141 1.51 21.26 0.51
C SER A 141 0.36 20.74 1.39
N GLY A 142 0.70 20.10 2.54
CA GLY A 142 -0.26 19.52 3.46
C GLY A 142 -0.83 18.16 3.04
N TYR A 143 -0.48 17.66 1.84
CA TYR A 143 -0.95 16.35 1.36
C TYR A 143 -0.15 15.20 1.95
N ARG A 144 -0.87 14.18 2.45
CA ARG A 144 -0.31 12.91 2.91
C ARG A 144 -1.11 11.72 2.41
N THR A 145 -0.46 10.58 2.27
CA THR A 145 -1.14 9.29 2.03
C THR A 145 -0.78 8.31 3.13
N ARG A 146 -1.76 7.49 3.52
CA ARG A 146 -1.58 6.42 4.50
C ARG A 146 -1.94 5.08 3.90
N TYR A 147 -1.14 4.07 4.24
CA TYR A 147 -1.21 2.69 3.76
C TYR A 147 -1.21 1.78 4.97
N ALA A 148 -2.30 1.09 5.26
CA ALA A 148 -2.44 0.32 6.50
C ALA A 148 -2.77 -1.16 6.25
N HIS A 149 -2.79 -1.93 7.36
CA HIS A 149 -2.95 -3.37 7.43
C HIS A 149 -1.86 -4.16 6.70
N LEU A 150 -0.68 -3.55 6.51
CA LEU A 150 0.42 -4.13 5.75
C LEU A 150 0.95 -5.42 6.36
N ASN A 151 1.41 -6.36 5.51
CA ASN A 151 2.18 -7.51 5.94
C ASN A 151 3.67 -7.17 6.13
N SER A 152 4.23 -6.35 5.24
CA SER A 152 5.60 -5.86 5.36
C SER A 152 5.71 -4.36 5.10
N GLN A 153 6.73 -3.73 5.69
CA GLN A 153 7.11 -2.34 5.50
C GLN A 153 8.55 -2.33 4.97
N SER A 154 8.75 -1.77 3.76
CA SER A 154 10.03 -1.83 3.03
C SER A 154 10.76 -0.49 2.97
N VAL A 155 10.32 0.48 3.77
CA VAL A 155 10.88 1.84 3.83
C VAL A 155 11.09 2.29 5.26
N SER A 156 11.86 3.35 5.45
CA SER A 156 12.15 3.94 6.76
C SER A 156 11.69 5.38 6.83
N VAL A 157 11.42 5.88 8.06
CA VAL A 157 11.09 7.29 8.30
C VAL A 157 12.19 8.19 7.73
N ASN A 158 11.81 9.30 7.14
CA ASN A 158 12.65 10.27 6.42
C ASN A 158 13.19 9.80 5.06
N GLN A 159 12.93 8.59 4.62
CA GLN A 159 13.29 8.12 3.28
C GLN A 159 12.47 8.87 2.22
N SER A 160 13.14 9.38 1.17
CA SER A 160 12.46 9.86 -0.04
C SER A 160 12.02 8.66 -0.88
N VAL A 161 10.82 8.72 -1.39
CA VAL A 161 10.25 7.68 -2.27
C VAL A 161 9.72 8.32 -3.55
N ASN A 162 9.91 7.61 -4.66
CA ASN A 162 9.31 7.98 -5.93
C ASN A 162 7.90 7.40 -6.06
N LYS A 163 7.05 8.06 -6.83
CA LYS A 163 5.76 7.48 -7.24
C LYS A 163 5.98 6.10 -7.88
N GLY A 164 5.23 5.10 -7.43
CA GLY A 164 5.35 3.71 -7.90
C GLY A 164 6.47 2.91 -7.23
N GLN A 165 7.30 3.52 -6.39
CA GLN A 165 8.28 2.76 -5.61
C GLN A 165 7.57 1.84 -4.61
N LYS A 166 8.01 0.57 -4.52
CA LYS A 166 7.51 -0.37 -3.52
C LYS A 166 7.81 0.14 -2.12
N ILE A 167 6.80 0.16 -1.26
CA ILE A 167 6.89 0.60 0.14
C ILE A 167 6.54 -0.50 1.13
N GLY A 168 5.84 -1.55 0.70
CA GLY A 168 5.44 -2.67 1.55
C GLY A 168 4.65 -3.71 0.76
N THR A 169 3.91 -4.54 1.48
CA THR A 169 3.01 -5.55 0.92
C THR A 169 1.67 -5.56 1.64
N VAL A 170 0.61 -5.93 0.92
CA VAL A 170 -0.75 -6.10 1.47
C VAL A 170 -0.76 -7.19 2.54
N GLY A 171 -1.51 -6.98 3.60
CA GLY A 171 -1.68 -7.93 4.69
C GLY A 171 -3.04 -7.82 5.35
N SER A 172 -3.09 -8.25 6.62
CA SER A 172 -4.28 -8.19 7.47
C SER A 172 -3.90 -7.92 8.92
N THR A 173 -2.93 -7.02 9.15
CA THR A 173 -2.50 -6.66 10.51
C THR A 173 -3.41 -5.60 11.13
N GLY A 174 -3.40 -5.47 12.45
CA GLY A 174 -4.25 -4.52 13.16
C GLY A 174 -5.71 -4.96 13.27
N GLY A 175 -6.63 -4.01 13.25
CA GLY A 175 -8.09 -4.21 13.34
C GLY A 175 -8.73 -4.66 12.02
N SER A 176 -8.09 -5.55 11.28
CA SER A 176 -8.54 -6.03 9.97
C SER A 176 -9.30 -7.35 10.09
N SER A 177 -10.40 -7.48 9.37
CA SER A 177 -11.21 -8.71 9.29
C SER A 177 -10.74 -9.70 8.22
N GLY A 178 -9.82 -9.29 7.35
CA GLY A 178 -9.27 -10.09 6.25
C GLY A 178 -8.26 -9.29 5.45
N PRO A 179 -7.50 -9.93 4.54
CA PRO A 179 -6.50 -9.25 3.75
C PRO A 179 -7.12 -8.12 2.91
N HIS A 180 -6.51 -6.94 2.96
CA HIS A 180 -6.83 -5.79 2.13
C HIS A 180 -5.81 -4.68 2.36
N LEU A 181 -5.75 -3.70 1.48
CA LEU A 181 -5.05 -2.44 1.72
C LEU A 181 -6.07 -1.38 2.12
N HIS A 182 -5.98 -0.87 3.34
CA HIS A 182 -6.65 0.36 3.76
C HIS A 182 -5.82 1.57 3.30
N TYR A 183 -6.45 2.48 2.55
CA TYR A 183 -5.79 3.63 1.95
C TYR A 183 -6.50 4.95 2.25
N GLU A 184 -5.71 5.97 2.64
CA GLU A 184 -6.20 7.33 2.89
C GLU A 184 -5.42 8.35 2.06
N GLN A 185 -6.11 9.41 1.63
CA GLN A 185 -5.51 10.70 1.32
C GLN A 185 -5.91 11.71 2.37
N ARG A 186 -4.96 12.52 2.81
CA ARG A 186 -5.16 13.53 3.85
C ARG A 186 -4.67 14.87 3.37
N LEU A 187 -5.36 15.93 3.76
CA LEU A 187 -4.97 17.31 3.52
C LEU A 187 -5.02 18.07 4.86
N ASN A 188 -3.89 18.64 5.28
CA ASN A 188 -3.74 19.38 6.55
C ASN A 188 -4.24 18.56 7.75
N GLY A 189 -3.94 17.25 7.78
CA GLY A 189 -4.30 16.35 8.87
C GLY A 189 -5.71 15.74 8.79
N VAL A 190 -6.57 16.22 7.89
CA VAL A 190 -7.95 15.72 7.71
C VAL A 190 -8.02 14.74 6.54
N ASP A 191 -8.77 13.64 6.68
CA ASP A 191 -9.04 12.72 5.59
C ASP A 191 -9.90 13.37 4.50
N VAL A 192 -9.49 13.22 3.25
CA VAL A 192 -10.21 13.72 2.08
C VAL A 192 -10.53 12.56 1.13
N LYS A 193 -11.58 12.72 0.31
CA LYS A 193 -11.92 11.70 -0.69
C LYS A 193 -10.74 11.50 -1.64
N PRO A 194 -10.19 10.26 -1.72
CA PRO A 194 -9.06 9.99 -2.58
C PRO A 194 -9.32 10.31 -4.05
N VAL A 195 -8.29 10.86 -4.69
CA VAL A 195 -8.26 11.15 -6.13
C VAL A 195 -7.19 10.27 -6.76
N PHE A 196 -7.53 9.58 -7.84
CA PHE A 196 -6.59 8.77 -8.62
C PHE A 196 -6.68 9.18 -10.08
N ASN A 197 -5.56 9.46 -10.73
CA ASN A 197 -5.50 9.93 -12.12
C ASN A 197 -6.43 11.15 -12.37
N GLY A 198 -6.51 12.07 -11.41
CA GLY A 198 -7.39 13.26 -11.50
C GLY A 198 -8.87 12.98 -11.30
N SER A 199 -9.28 11.75 -10.97
CA SER A 199 -10.68 11.39 -10.73
C SER A 199 -10.89 10.98 -9.26
N THR A 200 -11.92 11.53 -8.63
CA THR A 200 -12.33 11.16 -7.26
C THR A 200 -12.81 9.71 -7.24
N ALA A 201 -12.41 8.97 -6.20
CA ALA A 201 -12.90 7.62 -5.95
C ALA A 201 -14.43 7.60 -5.79
N LEU A 202 -15.04 6.45 -6.10
CA LEU A 202 -16.49 6.26 -5.91
C LEU A 202 -16.83 6.35 -4.41
N PHE A 203 -17.90 7.10 -4.04
CA PHE A 203 -18.48 7.19 -2.69
C PHE A 203 -20.01 7.19 -2.76
N TYR A 204 -20.71 6.19 -2.22
CA TYR A 204 -20.20 5.00 -1.58
C TYR A 204 -20.43 3.80 -2.50
N GLY A 205 -19.71 2.69 -2.26
CA GLY A 205 -19.86 1.45 -3.02
C GLY A 205 -18.53 0.79 -3.37
N THR A 206 -18.57 -0.15 -4.30
CA THR A 206 -17.40 -0.87 -4.79
C THR A 206 -17.23 -0.61 -6.28
N LYS A 207 -16.00 -0.32 -6.71
CA LYS A 207 -15.62 -0.13 -8.11
C LYS A 207 -14.26 -0.78 -8.38
N ASN A 208 -14.12 -1.42 -9.54
CA ASN A 208 -12.82 -1.89 -10.00
C ASN A 208 -12.01 -0.75 -10.59
N TYR A 209 -10.78 -0.64 -10.14
CA TYR A 209 -9.79 0.33 -10.60
C TYR A 209 -8.60 -0.41 -11.23
N THR A 210 -8.19 0.01 -12.40
CA THR A 210 -6.94 -0.45 -13.01
C THR A 210 -5.82 0.54 -12.68
N SER A 211 -4.72 0.05 -12.13
CA SER A 211 -3.59 0.90 -11.80
C SER A 211 -2.83 1.34 -13.05
N ASN A 212 -2.58 2.64 -13.13
CA ASN A 212 -1.64 3.26 -14.08
C ASN A 212 -0.35 3.72 -13.37
N ASN A 213 -0.15 3.33 -12.13
CA ASN A 213 1.00 3.75 -11.35
C ASN A 213 2.26 3.09 -11.90
N SER A 214 3.21 3.92 -12.29
CA SER A 214 4.44 3.49 -12.95
C SER A 214 4.25 2.80 -14.32
N CYS A 215 3.08 2.97 -14.97
CA CYS A 215 2.92 2.65 -16.37
C CYS A 215 3.62 3.73 -17.25
N GLY A 216 4.92 3.89 -17.10
CA GLY A 216 5.68 4.85 -17.91
C GLY A 216 5.95 6.22 -17.25
N GLY A 217 6.03 6.33 -15.91
CA GLY A 217 6.23 7.61 -15.25
C GLY A 217 7.00 7.61 -13.93
N GLY A 218 7.61 6.53 -13.52
CA GLY A 218 8.47 6.41 -12.34
C GLY A 218 9.58 5.43 -12.62
N GLY A 219 10.19 5.53 -13.79
CA GLY A 219 11.28 4.68 -14.21
C GLY A 219 12.60 5.03 -13.54
N VAL A 220 13.51 4.10 -13.58
CA VAL A 220 14.90 4.34 -13.22
C VAL A 220 15.55 5.18 -14.30
N SER A 221 16.22 6.26 -13.89
CA SER A 221 16.99 7.07 -14.82
C SER A 221 18.22 6.28 -15.28
N GLY A 222 18.43 6.17 -16.59
CA GLY A 222 19.62 5.64 -17.19
C GLY A 222 20.24 6.64 -18.16
N THR A 223 21.55 6.58 -18.37
CA THR A 223 22.25 7.36 -19.39
C THR A 223 22.71 6.42 -20.50
N VAL A 224 22.33 6.74 -21.73
CA VAL A 224 22.76 5.97 -22.92
C VAL A 224 24.24 6.28 -23.21
N ASP A 225 25.04 5.24 -23.40
CA ASP A 225 26.45 5.33 -23.80
C ASP A 225 26.74 4.30 -24.90
N THR A 226 26.86 4.79 -26.12
CA THR A 226 27.10 4.00 -27.33
C THR A 226 28.43 4.32 -27.99
N ALA A 227 29.23 5.18 -27.37
CA ALA A 227 30.47 5.72 -27.96
C ALA A 227 30.25 6.48 -29.29
N GLY A 228 29.07 7.14 -29.44
CA GLY A 228 28.80 8.09 -30.52
C GLY A 228 27.54 7.87 -31.35
N PRO A 229 27.23 6.66 -31.92
CA PRO A 229 26.00 6.48 -32.67
C PRO A 229 24.76 6.42 -31.80
N ALA A 230 23.63 6.89 -32.32
CA ALA A 230 22.35 6.80 -31.59
C ALA A 230 21.91 5.34 -31.37
N LEU A 231 21.43 5.02 -30.18
CA LEU A 231 20.89 3.70 -29.83
C LEU A 231 19.49 3.50 -30.44
N THR A 232 19.29 2.40 -31.15
CA THR A 232 18.01 2.09 -31.77
C THR A 232 16.96 1.69 -30.72
N ILE A 233 15.78 2.30 -30.80
CA ILE A 233 14.59 1.88 -30.07
C ILE A 233 13.85 0.82 -30.88
N ARG A 234 13.50 -0.30 -30.30
CA ARG A 234 12.85 -1.43 -30.98
C ARG A 234 11.45 -1.70 -30.44
N SER A 235 10.56 -2.22 -31.27
CA SER A 235 9.18 -2.55 -30.93
C SER A 235 9.04 -3.72 -29.96
N ALA A 236 10.10 -4.54 -29.80
CA ALA A 236 10.16 -5.67 -28.86
C ALA A 236 11.61 -5.85 -28.35
N PRO A 237 11.85 -6.58 -27.25
CA PRO A 237 13.18 -6.82 -26.68
C PRO A 237 13.99 -7.80 -27.54
N SER A 238 14.25 -7.43 -28.79
CA SER A 238 14.95 -8.26 -29.78
C SER A 238 15.69 -7.41 -30.79
N THR A 239 16.90 -7.88 -31.15
CA THR A 239 17.73 -7.27 -32.24
C THR A 239 17.07 -7.38 -33.62
N SER A 240 16.16 -8.33 -33.81
CA SER A 240 15.39 -8.50 -35.07
C SER A 240 14.07 -7.73 -35.09
N ALA A 241 13.64 -7.13 -33.93
CA ALA A 241 12.43 -6.34 -33.90
C ALA A 241 12.56 -5.04 -34.69
N SER A 242 11.44 -4.54 -35.21
CA SER A 242 11.40 -3.30 -35.99
C SER A 242 11.93 -2.11 -35.20
N SER A 243 12.68 -1.22 -35.87
CA SER A 243 13.04 0.08 -35.29
C SER A 243 11.82 0.97 -35.22
N VAL A 244 11.59 1.57 -34.06
CA VAL A 244 10.51 2.54 -33.79
C VAL A 244 11.06 3.92 -33.46
N GLY A 245 12.38 4.09 -33.44
CA GLY A 245 13.05 5.35 -33.14
C GLY A 245 14.51 5.16 -32.76
N SER A 246 15.10 6.20 -32.20
CA SER A 246 16.46 6.17 -31.64
C SER A 246 16.63 7.13 -30.50
N VAL A 247 17.62 6.87 -29.62
CA VAL A 247 18.06 7.73 -28.53
C VAL A 247 19.51 8.14 -28.78
N ALA A 248 19.81 9.41 -28.62
CA ALA A 248 21.17 9.93 -28.80
C ALA A 248 22.11 9.39 -27.71
N ASP A 249 23.38 9.26 -28.07
CA ASP A 249 24.45 9.02 -27.10
C ASP A 249 24.50 10.15 -26.05
N GLY A 250 24.75 9.79 -24.81
CA GLY A 250 24.72 10.72 -23.66
C GLY A 250 23.32 11.12 -23.20
N ALA A 251 22.25 10.71 -23.89
CA ALA A 251 20.90 11.07 -23.49
C ALA A 251 20.44 10.33 -22.24
N THR A 252 19.73 11.03 -21.36
CA THR A 252 19.05 10.43 -20.22
C THR A 252 17.71 9.83 -20.65
N VAL A 253 17.48 8.58 -20.28
CA VAL A 253 16.24 7.84 -20.53
C VAL A 253 15.55 7.47 -19.21
N ASN A 254 14.25 7.27 -19.29
CA ASN A 254 13.45 6.81 -18.15
C ASN A 254 13.01 5.36 -18.41
N ILE A 255 13.59 4.41 -17.68
CA ILE A 255 13.33 2.97 -17.81
C ILE A 255 12.12 2.63 -16.96
N THR A 256 11.01 2.28 -17.56
CA THR A 256 9.75 2.05 -16.87
C THR A 256 9.53 0.59 -16.49
N CYS A 257 10.05 -0.33 -17.27
CA CYS A 257 10.13 -1.76 -16.98
C CYS A 257 11.24 -2.41 -17.79
N GLN A 258 11.65 -3.62 -17.41
CA GLN A 258 12.72 -4.37 -18.07
C GLN A 258 12.26 -5.78 -18.41
N LYS A 259 12.77 -6.35 -19.51
CA LYS A 259 12.43 -7.71 -19.96
C LYS A 259 13.63 -8.36 -20.63
N HIS A 260 13.80 -9.66 -20.38
CA HIS A 260 14.80 -10.43 -21.09
C HIS A 260 14.40 -10.67 -22.56
N GLY A 261 15.38 -10.58 -23.45
CA GLY A 261 15.20 -10.75 -24.87
C GLY A 261 16.47 -11.25 -25.56
N SER A 262 16.75 -10.78 -26.78
CA SER A 262 17.98 -11.12 -27.48
C SER A 262 19.20 -10.66 -26.72
N GLN A 263 20.26 -11.48 -26.74
CA GLN A 263 21.55 -11.12 -26.17
C GLN A 263 22.19 -9.99 -26.99
N VAL A 264 22.74 -8.99 -26.31
CA VAL A 264 23.46 -7.85 -26.89
C VAL A 264 24.75 -7.63 -26.11
N THR A 265 25.81 -7.31 -26.81
CA THR A 265 27.08 -6.83 -26.23
C THR A 265 27.23 -5.35 -26.57
N GLY A 266 27.43 -4.52 -25.53
CA GLY A 266 27.56 -3.07 -25.63
C GLY A 266 28.62 -2.52 -24.70
N THR A 267 28.54 -1.20 -24.43
CA THR A 267 29.50 -0.46 -23.59
C THR A 267 29.59 -1.01 -22.19
N PHE A 268 28.46 -1.46 -21.62
CA PHE A 268 28.38 -2.00 -20.25
C PHE A 268 28.38 -3.53 -20.20
N GLY A 269 28.89 -4.21 -21.23
CA GLY A 269 29.04 -5.65 -21.26
C GLY A 269 27.98 -6.38 -22.07
N THR A 270 27.80 -7.68 -21.74
CA THR A 270 26.87 -8.55 -22.47
C THR A 270 25.67 -8.89 -21.58
N THR A 271 24.47 -8.56 -22.05
CA THR A 271 23.23 -8.82 -21.32
C THR A 271 22.11 -9.30 -22.27
N THR A 272 21.10 -9.93 -21.70
CA THR A 272 19.81 -10.18 -22.35
C THR A 272 18.73 -9.20 -21.91
N LEU A 273 19.05 -8.26 -21.01
CA LEU A 273 18.11 -7.31 -20.43
C LEU A 273 17.83 -6.17 -21.43
N TRP A 274 16.59 -5.79 -21.53
CA TRP A 274 16.08 -4.71 -22.37
C TRP A 274 15.21 -3.78 -21.57
N ASP A 275 15.43 -2.48 -21.77
CA ASP A 275 14.79 -1.37 -21.07
C ASP A 275 13.64 -0.82 -21.88
N PHE A 276 12.43 -0.85 -21.35
CA PHE A 276 11.30 -0.16 -21.95
C PHE A 276 11.27 1.29 -21.51
N ILE A 277 11.34 2.22 -22.47
CA ILE A 277 11.43 3.66 -22.22
C ILE A 277 10.15 4.43 -22.61
N GLY A 278 9.00 3.73 -22.59
CA GLY A 278 7.69 4.31 -22.92
C GLY A 278 7.32 4.26 -24.41
N THR A 279 8.29 4.34 -25.31
CA THR A 279 8.09 4.29 -26.77
C THR A 279 8.54 2.97 -27.40
N GLY A 280 9.36 2.18 -26.68
CA GLY A 280 9.89 0.91 -27.14
C GLY A 280 11.04 0.45 -26.25
N TYR A 281 11.75 -0.56 -26.71
CA TYR A 281 12.84 -1.21 -26.00
C TYR A 281 14.21 -0.78 -26.52
N ILE A 282 15.13 -0.50 -25.61
CA ILE A 282 16.56 -0.35 -25.88
C ILE A 282 17.33 -1.41 -25.10
N SER A 283 18.51 -1.80 -25.60
CA SER A 283 19.32 -2.79 -24.87
C SER A 283 20.02 -2.16 -23.69
N ASP A 284 19.86 -2.77 -22.49
CA ASP A 284 20.54 -2.39 -21.25
C ASP A 284 22.08 -2.44 -21.37
N ALA A 285 22.62 -3.19 -22.33
CA ALA A 285 24.05 -3.23 -22.63
C ALA A 285 24.68 -1.86 -22.97
N TYR A 286 23.85 -0.86 -23.26
CA TYR A 286 24.25 0.52 -23.59
C TYR A 286 23.68 1.55 -22.62
N VAL A 287 23.15 1.14 -21.46
CA VAL A 287 22.49 2.05 -20.53
C VAL A 287 23.12 1.97 -19.15
N SER A 288 23.71 3.06 -18.70
CA SER A 288 24.24 3.18 -17.33
C SER A 288 23.13 3.53 -16.36
N THR A 289 22.80 2.62 -15.45
CA THR A 289 21.86 2.83 -14.36
C THR A 289 22.53 2.83 -12.99
N GLY A 290 23.87 2.60 -12.96
CA GLY A 290 24.61 2.35 -11.73
C GLY A 290 24.51 0.90 -11.21
N SER A 291 23.92 -0.01 -11.98
CA SER A 291 23.79 -1.44 -11.69
C SER A 291 23.83 -2.26 -12.97
N ASP A 292 24.47 -3.43 -12.92
CA ASP A 292 24.50 -4.39 -14.04
C ASP A 292 23.29 -5.37 -14.02
N GLY A 293 22.40 -5.23 -13.05
CA GLY A 293 21.22 -6.08 -12.88
C GLY A 293 19.92 -5.34 -13.15
N GLN A 294 18.79 -6.08 -13.09
CA GLN A 294 17.45 -5.50 -13.25
C GLN A 294 17.17 -4.44 -12.18
N VAL A 295 16.91 -3.21 -12.61
CA VAL A 295 16.67 -2.03 -11.75
C VAL A 295 15.21 -1.55 -11.81
N ALA A 296 14.44 -1.99 -12.81
CA ALA A 296 13.03 -1.65 -12.98
C ALA A 296 12.15 -2.92 -12.95
N PRO A 297 10.82 -2.80 -12.70
CA PRO A 297 9.90 -3.95 -12.72
C PRO A 297 9.99 -4.74 -14.04
N THR A 298 9.64 -6.03 -14.01
CA THR A 298 9.52 -6.82 -15.23
C THR A 298 8.35 -6.29 -16.07
N CYS A 299 8.57 -6.06 -17.37
CA CYS A 299 7.50 -5.73 -18.31
C CYS A 299 6.54 -6.92 -18.47
N ASN A 300 5.27 -6.65 -18.45
CA ASN A 300 4.21 -7.64 -18.71
C ASN A 300 4.22 -8.14 -20.16
#